data_4f7469ffcb49800a0f65edb2155f980a
#
_entry.id   4f7469ffcb49800a0f65edb2155f980a
#
_cell.length_a   1.000
_cell.length_b   1.000
_cell.length_c   1.000
_cell.angle_alpha   90.00
_cell.angle_beta   90.00
_cell.angle_gamma   90.00
#
_symmetry.space_group_name_H-M   'P 1'
#
loop_
_entity.id
_entity.type
_entity.pdbx_description
1 polymer ?
#
loop_
_entity_poly.entity_id
_entity_poly.type
_entity_poly.pdbx_seq_one_letter_code
_entity_poly.pdbx_strand_id
1 'polypeptide(L)'
;MYTHYMQSTKLFAATRSAFWTERGSDDKRIFSLTLSDRLTRGTYLVDYAGSSGCYKGAGIFLSYTWNDDSLKFLGRCPDLLTGDSPPASPLPEDIGLCTHLLEKLYPNAELRSHYTDVQPFAQVNWENQGHYLGAFKMNLPGQYELQRRIFSQFMQGVAEGAPYRFILAGDDVSWTGGWAEGAVGTALNAVNKVAVCLGGGSRPDNPGPVESWESLQPVPR
;
A
#
# COMPACT_ATOMS: atom_id res chain seq x y z
N MET A 1 8.95 -12.91 -18.07
CA MET A 1 8.73 -11.55 -17.55
C MET A 1 9.19 -11.56 -16.12
N TYR A 2 10.06 -10.64 -15.73
CA TYR A 2 10.60 -10.58 -14.37
C TYR A 2 9.98 -9.37 -13.65
N THR A 3 8.86 -9.59 -13.00
CA THR A 3 8.27 -8.59 -12.10
C THR A 3 8.64 -8.96 -10.68
N HIS A 4 9.20 -8.03 -9.92
CA HIS A 4 9.50 -8.23 -8.52
C HIS A 4 8.36 -7.66 -7.67
N TYR A 5 7.86 -8.50 -6.75
CA TYR A 5 6.87 -8.10 -5.75
C TYR A 5 7.53 -7.97 -4.40
N MET A 6 7.40 -6.78 -3.81
CA MET A 6 7.84 -6.52 -2.45
C MET A 6 6.90 -7.17 -1.45
N GLN A 7 7.48 -7.74 -0.41
CA GLN A 7 6.75 -8.12 0.79
C GLN A 7 6.36 -6.87 1.58
N SER A 8 5.26 -6.96 2.31
CA SER A 8 4.85 -5.90 3.23
C SER A 8 4.02 -6.45 4.38
N THR A 9 4.31 -5.94 5.56
CA THR A 9 3.54 -6.21 6.78
C THR A 9 3.04 -4.92 7.38
N LYS A 10 1.80 -4.94 7.84
CA LYS A 10 1.18 -3.86 8.61
C LYS A 10 0.66 -4.41 9.93
N LEU A 11 1.06 -3.79 11.03
CA LEU A 11 0.51 -4.03 12.36
C LEU A 11 -0.32 -2.84 12.76
N PHE A 12 -1.57 -3.08 13.13
CA PHE A 12 -2.52 -2.05 13.51
C PHE A 12 -3.05 -2.28 14.91
N ALA A 13 -3.20 -1.20 15.68
CA ALA A 13 -3.90 -1.21 16.95
C ALA A 13 -5.04 -0.19 16.92
N ALA A 14 -6.26 -0.66 17.22
CA ALA A 14 -7.41 0.21 17.41
C ALA A 14 -7.32 0.91 18.77
N THR A 15 -7.63 2.19 18.82
CA THR A 15 -7.64 3.00 20.03
C THR A 15 -9.06 3.52 20.32
N ARG A 16 -9.36 3.74 21.60
CA ARG A 16 -10.68 4.25 22.04
C ARG A 16 -11.00 5.63 21.49
N SER A 17 -9.96 6.47 21.34
CA SER A 17 -10.06 7.81 20.78
C SER A 17 -8.77 8.19 20.08
N ALA A 18 -8.78 9.31 19.33
CA ALA A 18 -7.59 9.96 18.80
C ALA A 18 -6.92 10.79 19.92
N PHE A 19 -6.45 10.13 20.99
CA PHE A 19 -5.90 10.75 22.20
C PHE A 19 -4.78 11.74 21.92
N TRP A 20 -4.05 11.60 20.85
CA TRP A 20 -2.99 12.52 20.41
C TRP A 20 -3.50 13.88 19.95
N THR A 21 -4.81 14.05 19.76
CA THR A 21 -5.45 15.32 19.42
C THR A 21 -6.02 16.06 20.64
N GLU A 22 -6.05 15.43 21.81
CA GLU A 22 -6.64 16.00 23.02
C GLU A 22 -5.85 17.22 23.49
N ARG A 23 -6.57 18.31 23.79
CA ARG A 23 -5.96 19.56 24.27
C ARG A 23 -5.39 19.38 25.68
N GLY A 24 -4.21 19.93 25.93
CA GLY A 24 -3.53 19.85 27.23
C GLY A 24 -2.64 18.64 27.42
N SER A 25 -2.50 17.80 26.40
CA SER A 25 -1.68 16.58 26.44
C SER A 25 -0.37 16.73 25.66
N ASP A 26 0.27 17.91 25.71
CA ASP A 26 1.52 18.13 24.93
C ASP A 26 2.58 17.06 25.23
N ASP A 27 2.68 16.61 26.47
CA ASP A 27 3.59 15.54 26.88
C ASP A 27 3.19 14.14 26.39
N LYS A 28 1.94 13.96 25.93
CA LYS A 28 1.41 12.68 25.42
C LYS A 28 1.31 12.66 23.91
N ARG A 29 1.69 13.73 23.22
CA ARG A 29 1.58 13.82 21.77
C ARG A 29 2.56 12.89 21.08
N ILE A 30 2.05 12.22 20.06
CA ILE A 30 2.81 11.46 19.10
C ILE A 30 2.71 12.18 17.76
N PHE A 31 3.75 12.21 16.98
CA PHE A 31 3.67 12.72 15.61
C PHE A 31 2.74 11.86 14.74
N SER A 32 1.98 12.50 13.87
CA SER A 32 1.06 11.83 12.93
C SER A 32 1.78 10.80 12.05
N LEU A 33 3.05 11.01 11.79
CA LEU A 33 3.95 10.11 11.10
C LEU A 33 5.28 10.07 11.86
N THR A 34 5.71 8.85 12.21
CA THR A 34 7.02 8.60 12.81
C THR A 34 7.77 7.60 11.94
N LEU A 35 8.94 7.98 11.45
CA LEU A 35 9.86 7.08 10.76
C LEU A 35 11.03 6.75 11.68
N SER A 36 11.43 5.50 11.74
CA SER A 36 12.54 5.04 12.56
C SER A 36 13.36 3.96 11.85
N ASP A 37 14.57 3.75 12.30
CA ASP A 37 15.43 2.63 11.91
C ASP A 37 15.11 1.33 12.69
N ARG A 38 14.13 1.40 13.60
CA ARG A 38 13.67 0.27 14.40
C ARG A 38 12.67 -0.60 13.65
N LEU A 39 12.27 -1.69 14.28
CA LEU A 39 11.30 -2.64 13.73
C LEU A 39 9.96 -2.00 13.34
N THR A 40 9.58 -0.91 13.97
CA THR A 40 8.36 -0.16 13.63
C THR A 40 8.42 0.48 12.24
N ARG A 41 9.59 0.87 11.77
CA ARG A 41 9.83 1.58 10.50
C ARG A 41 8.93 2.79 10.33
N GLY A 42 7.71 2.60 9.82
CA GLY A 42 6.69 3.63 9.69
C GLY A 42 5.56 3.44 10.69
N THR A 43 5.31 4.43 11.54
CA THR A 43 4.14 4.50 12.43
C THR A 43 3.25 5.63 11.96
N TYR A 44 1.95 5.35 11.84
CA TYR A 44 0.97 6.31 11.33
C TYR A 44 -0.23 6.36 12.26
N LEU A 45 -0.69 7.56 12.58
CA LEU A 45 -1.90 7.79 13.38
C LEU A 45 -3.07 8.06 12.44
N VAL A 46 -4.20 7.41 12.68
CA VAL A 46 -5.39 7.54 11.84
C VAL A 46 -6.62 7.81 12.71
N ASP A 47 -7.30 8.91 12.45
CA ASP A 47 -8.59 9.24 13.05
C ASP A 47 -9.70 8.97 12.03
N TYR A 48 -10.56 8.01 12.34
CA TYR A 48 -11.70 7.62 11.50
C TYR A 48 -13.02 8.29 11.93
N ALA A 49 -13.02 9.13 12.96
CA ALA A 49 -14.24 9.72 13.51
C ALA A 49 -15.05 10.49 12.45
N GLY A 50 -14.37 11.19 11.54
CA GLY A 50 -14.98 11.91 10.43
C GLY A 50 -15.21 11.08 9.16
N SER A 51 -14.86 9.80 9.13
CA SER A 51 -14.98 8.98 7.94
C SER A 51 -16.43 8.61 7.63
N SER A 52 -16.74 8.36 6.36
CA SER A 52 -18.06 7.81 5.94
C SER A 52 -18.21 6.32 6.21
N GLY A 53 -17.13 5.64 6.61
CA GLY A 53 -17.11 4.21 6.89
C GLY A 53 -17.86 3.81 8.15
N CYS A 54 -18.01 2.50 8.36
CA CYS A 54 -18.69 1.92 9.53
C CYS A 54 -17.90 2.13 10.82
N TYR A 55 -16.57 2.16 10.74
CA TYR A 55 -15.71 2.37 11.89
C TYR A 55 -15.55 3.87 12.19
N LYS A 56 -15.82 4.25 13.43
CA LYS A 56 -15.76 5.64 13.91
C LYS A 56 -14.68 5.88 14.95
N GLY A 57 -13.85 4.89 15.23
CA GLY A 57 -12.76 4.99 16.19
C GLY A 57 -11.51 5.63 15.62
N ALA A 58 -10.42 5.40 16.30
CA ALA A 58 -9.10 5.82 15.90
C ALA A 58 -8.13 4.63 15.96
N GLY A 59 -6.93 4.78 15.44
CA GLY A 59 -5.97 3.69 15.50
C GLY A 59 -4.57 4.11 15.08
N ILE A 60 -3.65 3.21 15.35
CA ILE A 60 -2.23 3.38 15.09
C ILE A 60 -1.75 2.24 14.23
N PHE A 61 -1.17 2.51 13.07
CA PHE A 61 -0.25 1.58 12.44
C PHE A 61 1.03 1.58 13.27
N LEU A 62 1.16 0.58 14.14
CA LEU A 62 2.34 0.42 15.00
C LEU A 62 3.59 0.13 14.19
N SER A 63 3.42 -0.57 13.09
CA SER A 63 4.49 -0.88 12.15
C SER A 63 3.94 -0.96 10.73
N TYR A 64 4.65 -0.34 9.82
CA TYR A 64 4.48 -0.53 8.39
C TYR A 64 5.84 -0.82 7.79
N THR A 65 6.07 -2.07 7.46
CA THR A 65 7.32 -2.57 6.93
C THR A 65 7.18 -3.13 5.53
N TRP A 66 8.27 -3.22 4.83
CA TRP A 66 8.40 -3.77 3.49
C TRP A 66 9.79 -4.36 3.31
N ASN A 67 9.96 -5.22 2.28
CA ASN A 67 11.19 -5.93 2.01
C ASN A 67 11.64 -6.78 3.22
N ASP A 68 12.93 -6.87 3.48
CA ASP A 68 13.53 -7.70 4.53
C ASP A 68 12.97 -7.43 5.93
N ASP A 69 12.55 -6.20 6.21
CA ASP A 69 11.94 -5.86 7.49
C ASP A 69 10.55 -6.50 7.66
N SER A 70 9.82 -6.69 6.57
CA SER A 70 8.53 -7.40 6.58
C SER A 70 8.68 -8.87 6.97
N LEU A 71 9.77 -9.51 6.54
CA LEU A 71 10.03 -10.91 6.80
C LEU A 71 10.18 -11.23 8.31
N LYS A 72 10.53 -10.24 9.13
CA LYS A 72 10.65 -10.39 10.58
C LYS A 72 9.33 -10.69 11.27
N PHE A 73 8.21 -10.43 10.62
CA PHE A 73 6.85 -10.66 11.14
C PHE A 73 6.20 -11.93 10.61
N LEU A 74 6.88 -12.68 9.75
CA LEU A 74 6.33 -13.92 9.18
C LEU A 74 6.08 -14.97 10.27
N GLY A 75 4.88 -15.55 10.26
CA GLY A 75 4.51 -16.68 11.09
C GLY A 75 4.20 -16.37 12.56
N ARG A 76 4.16 -15.09 12.96
CA ARG A 76 3.96 -14.70 14.36
C ARG A 76 2.53 -14.27 14.71
N CYS A 77 1.72 -13.89 13.74
CA CYS A 77 0.34 -13.50 13.98
C CYS A 77 -0.63 -14.23 13.06
N PRO A 78 -1.83 -14.53 13.54
CA PRO A 78 -2.92 -15.01 12.70
C PRO A 78 -3.23 -14.01 11.60
N ASP A 79 -3.57 -14.52 10.43
CA ASP A 79 -3.94 -13.71 9.29
C ASP A 79 -5.33 -13.11 9.48
N LEU A 80 -5.47 -11.81 9.25
CA LEU A 80 -6.77 -11.12 9.29
C LEU A 80 -7.77 -11.64 8.28
N LEU A 81 -7.30 -12.11 7.13
CA LEU A 81 -8.18 -12.62 6.08
C LEU A 81 -8.76 -13.99 6.44
N THR A 82 -8.18 -14.71 7.40
CA THR A 82 -8.74 -15.96 7.95
C THR A 82 -9.79 -15.71 9.03
N GLY A 83 -10.00 -14.48 9.46
CA GLY A 83 -10.95 -14.11 10.50
C GLY A 83 -10.45 -14.25 11.93
N ASP A 84 -9.22 -14.67 12.13
CA ASP A 84 -8.62 -14.87 13.45
C ASP A 84 -7.93 -13.58 13.91
N SER A 85 -8.67 -12.72 14.59
CA SER A 85 -8.06 -11.56 15.25
C SER A 85 -7.29 -12.00 16.49
N PRO A 86 -6.07 -11.50 16.69
CA PRO A 86 -5.30 -11.83 17.88
C PRO A 86 -6.01 -11.32 19.15
N PRO A 87 -5.92 -12.07 20.27
CA PRO A 87 -6.57 -11.70 21.51
C PRO A 87 -5.99 -10.39 22.07
N ALA A 88 -6.82 -9.66 22.81
CA ALA A 88 -6.38 -8.43 23.49
C ALA A 88 -5.40 -8.72 24.64
N SER A 89 -5.49 -9.90 25.26
CA SER A 89 -4.66 -10.30 26.37
C SER A 89 -4.43 -11.82 26.37
N PRO A 90 -3.17 -12.30 26.50
CA PRO A 90 -1.96 -11.45 26.56
C PRO A 90 -1.70 -10.72 25.24
N LEU A 91 -1.00 -9.60 25.34
CA LEU A 91 -0.63 -8.80 24.17
C LEU A 91 0.22 -9.66 23.21
N PRO A 92 -0.13 -9.76 21.92
CA PRO A 92 0.71 -10.48 20.95
C PRO A 92 2.15 -9.95 20.95
N GLU A 93 3.12 -10.86 20.81
CA GLU A 93 4.55 -10.52 20.96
C GLU A 93 4.98 -9.35 20.06
N ASP A 94 4.60 -9.38 18.79
CA ASP A 94 4.96 -8.33 17.83
C ASP A 94 4.32 -6.98 18.17
N ILE A 95 3.06 -7.00 18.58
CA ILE A 95 2.35 -5.82 19.05
C ILE A 95 3.02 -5.27 20.30
N GLY A 96 3.35 -6.13 21.26
CA GLY A 96 4.04 -5.78 22.49
C GLY A 96 5.40 -5.15 22.24
N LEU A 97 6.17 -5.71 21.31
CA LEU A 97 7.49 -5.21 20.93
C LEU A 97 7.38 -3.84 20.24
N CYS A 98 6.50 -3.70 19.24
CA CYS A 98 6.33 -2.43 18.55
C CYS A 98 5.80 -1.34 19.50
N THR A 99 4.84 -1.67 20.36
CA THR A 99 4.35 -0.76 21.40
C THR A 99 5.49 -0.28 22.30
N HIS A 100 6.31 -1.21 22.81
CA HIS A 100 7.44 -0.87 23.66
C HIS A 100 8.47 0.04 22.95
N LEU A 101 8.76 -0.21 21.68
CA LEU A 101 9.67 0.64 20.90
C LEU A 101 9.11 2.06 20.74
N LEU A 102 7.81 2.20 20.51
CA LEU A 102 7.15 3.51 20.42
C LEU A 102 7.08 4.21 21.78
N GLU A 103 6.82 3.49 22.86
CA GLU A 103 6.82 4.05 24.22
C GLU A 103 8.23 4.54 24.65
N LYS A 104 9.30 3.98 24.07
CA LYS A 104 10.65 4.55 24.25
C LYS A 104 10.85 5.88 23.55
N LEU A 105 10.20 6.09 22.41
CA LEU A 105 10.24 7.37 21.68
C LEU A 105 9.28 8.39 22.30
N TYR A 106 8.16 7.92 22.84
CA TYR A 106 7.09 8.72 23.40
C TYR A 106 6.71 8.22 24.80
N PRO A 107 7.57 8.42 25.81
CA PRO A 107 7.40 7.78 27.13
C PRO A 107 6.10 8.14 27.85
N ASN A 108 5.57 9.33 27.57
CA ASN A 108 4.35 9.83 28.22
C ASN A 108 3.07 9.47 27.44
N ALA A 109 3.18 8.80 26.30
CA ALA A 109 2.03 8.47 25.45
C ALA A 109 1.16 7.36 26.05
N GLU A 110 1.71 6.49 26.91
CA GLU A 110 0.98 5.40 27.59
C GLU A 110 0.12 4.57 26.61
N LEU A 111 0.69 4.18 25.47
CA LEU A 111 -0.04 3.62 24.31
C LEU A 111 -0.99 2.49 24.68
N ARG A 112 -0.56 1.59 25.58
CA ARG A 112 -1.34 0.43 26.00
C ARG A 112 -2.67 0.81 26.65
N SER A 113 -2.69 1.93 27.38
CA SER A 113 -3.90 2.42 28.06
C SER A 113 -4.98 2.90 27.09
N HIS A 114 -4.62 3.18 25.83
CA HIS A 114 -5.53 3.68 24.80
C HIS A 114 -6.10 2.61 23.88
N TYR A 115 -5.58 1.38 23.91
CA TYR A 115 -6.11 0.30 23.07
C TYR A 115 -7.55 -0.04 23.44
N THR A 116 -8.35 -0.43 22.44
CA THR A 116 -9.70 -0.94 22.67
C THR A 116 -9.66 -2.32 23.34
N ASP A 117 -10.74 -2.67 24.05
CA ASP A 117 -10.80 -3.95 24.79
C ASP A 117 -11.20 -5.12 23.88
N VAL A 118 -11.88 -4.85 22.78
CA VAL A 118 -12.41 -5.85 21.88
C VAL A 118 -11.68 -5.80 20.54
N GLN A 119 -11.01 -6.88 20.18
CA GLN A 119 -10.28 -7.05 18.91
C GLN A 119 -9.40 -5.82 18.56
N PRO A 120 -8.51 -5.38 19.46
CA PRO A 120 -7.77 -4.14 19.27
C PRO A 120 -6.72 -4.23 18.17
N PHE A 121 -6.31 -5.43 17.78
CA PHE A 121 -5.14 -5.63 16.91
C PHE A 121 -5.48 -6.28 15.60
N ALA A 122 -4.76 -5.85 14.58
CA ALA A 122 -4.85 -6.38 13.25
C ALA A 122 -3.45 -6.47 12.63
N GLN A 123 -3.15 -7.60 11.99
CA GLN A 123 -1.92 -7.77 11.23
C GLN A 123 -2.23 -8.31 9.84
N VAL A 124 -1.55 -7.76 8.85
CA VAL A 124 -1.58 -8.28 7.47
C VAL A 124 -0.16 -8.49 7.00
N ASN A 125 0.12 -9.71 6.58
CA ASN A 125 1.32 -10.15 5.90
C ASN A 125 0.93 -10.57 4.48
N TRP A 126 1.24 -9.75 3.47
CA TRP A 126 0.77 -10.01 2.13
C TRP A 126 1.39 -11.25 1.47
N GLU A 127 2.63 -11.60 1.81
CA GLU A 127 3.29 -12.81 1.32
C GLU A 127 2.67 -14.11 1.84
N ASN A 128 1.99 -14.07 3.00
CA ASN A 128 1.28 -15.22 3.57
C ASN A 128 -0.10 -15.41 2.95
N GLN A 129 -0.56 -14.46 2.13
CA GLN A 129 -1.84 -14.54 1.47
C GLN A 129 -1.71 -15.38 0.20
N GLY A 130 -2.33 -16.55 0.17
CA GLY A 130 -2.18 -17.56 -0.89
C GLY A 130 -2.44 -17.10 -2.32
N HIS A 131 -3.09 -15.95 -2.51
CA HIS A 131 -3.44 -15.43 -3.83
C HIS A 131 -2.66 -14.18 -4.24
N TYR A 132 -1.87 -13.58 -3.34
CA TYR A 132 -1.20 -12.31 -3.58
C TYR A 132 0.29 -12.45 -3.85
N LEU A 133 0.97 -13.36 -3.18
CA LEU A 133 2.40 -13.66 -3.32
C LEU A 133 3.34 -12.45 -3.09
N GLY A 134 2.81 -11.39 -2.54
CA GLY A 134 3.50 -10.13 -2.26
C GLY A 134 2.51 -8.97 -2.16
N ALA A 135 3.00 -7.79 -1.81
CA ALA A 135 2.17 -6.63 -1.52
C ALA A 135 2.06 -5.65 -2.70
N PHE A 136 3.16 -5.33 -3.33
CA PHE A 136 3.19 -4.39 -4.44
C PHE A 136 4.41 -4.60 -5.32
N LYS A 137 4.28 -4.21 -6.57
CA LYS A 137 5.37 -4.27 -7.53
C LYS A 137 6.41 -3.19 -7.22
N MET A 138 7.68 -3.56 -7.25
CA MET A 138 8.80 -2.63 -7.25
C MET A 138 9.89 -3.13 -8.20
N ASN A 139 10.39 -2.24 -9.07
CA ASN A 139 11.50 -2.58 -9.93
C ASN A 139 12.80 -2.67 -9.12
N LEU A 140 13.51 -3.75 -9.28
CA LEU A 140 14.89 -3.85 -8.82
C LEU A 140 15.83 -3.06 -9.74
N PRO A 141 17.04 -2.74 -9.30
CA PRO A 141 18.06 -2.13 -10.15
C PRO A 141 18.22 -2.91 -11.46
N GLY A 142 18.25 -2.20 -12.58
CA GLY A 142 18.35 -2.79 -13.91
C GLY A 142 17.04 -3.28 -14.55
N GLN A 143 15.92 -3.26 -13.85
CA GLN A 143 14.63 -3.72 -14.38
C GLN A 143 13.80 -2.64 -15.11
N TYR A 144 14.24 -1.40 -15.13
CA TYR A 144 13.48 -0.29 -15.73
C TYR A 144 13.25 -0.45 -17.23
N GLU A 145 14.21 -1.05 -17.96
CA GLU A 145 14.00 -1.34 -19.38
C GLU A 145 12.93 -2.42 -19.60
N LEU A 146 12.85 -3.41 -18.73
CA LEU A 146 11.77 -4.40 -18.75
C LEU A 146 10.43 -3.74 -18.45
N GLN A 147 10.40 -2.82 -17.50
CA GLN A 147 9.21 -2.03 -17.20
C GLN A 147 8.74 -1.21 -18.40
N ARG A 148 9.66 -0.55 -19.09
CA ARG A 148 9.36 0.18 -20.32
C ARG A 148 8.70 -0.71 -21.37
N ARG A 149 9.22 -1.90 -21.58
CA ARG A 149 8.64 -2.86 -22.54
C ARG A 149 7.24 -3.30 -22.15
N ILE A 150 7.01 -3.56 -20.87
CA ILE A 150 5.69 -3.93 -20.37
C ILE A 150 4.71 -2.78 -20.58
N PHE A 151 5.08 -1.58 -20.20
CA PHE A 151 4.23 -0.40 -20.30
C PHE A 151 3.94 -0.05 -21.76
N SER A 152 4.93 -0.11 -22.66
CA SER A 152 4.81 0.27 -24.05
C SER A 152 4.23 -0.82 -24.95
N GLN A 153 4.14 -2.07 -24.51
CA GLN A 153 3.56 -3.16 -25.31
C GLN A 153 2.13 -2.87 -25.80
N PHE A 154 1.39 -2.07 -25.05
CA PHE A 154 0.03 -1.66 -25.41
C PHE A 154 -0.03 -0.77 -26.65
N MET A 155 1.02 -0.03 -26.91
CA MET A 155 1.08 0.95 -27.98
C MET A 155 1.58 0.34 -29.30
N GLN A 156 2.34 -0.75 -29.22
CA GLN A 156 2.95 -1.35 -30.39
C GLN A 156 1.95 -1.79 -31.46
N GLY A 157 0.80 -2.28 -31.06
CA GLY A 157 -0.19 -2.69 -32.05
C GLY A 157 -1.08 -1.58 -32.59
N VAL A 158 -1.14 -0.44 -31.93
CA VAL A 158 -1.91 0.72 -32.44
C VAL A 158 -1.19 1.32 -33.65
N ALA A 159 0.13 1.51 -33.56
CA ALA A 159 0.94 2.04 -34.64
C ALA A 159 0.97 1.13 -35.88
N GLU A 160 0.88 -0.19 -35.69
CA GLU A 160 0.97 -1.20 -36.75
C GLU A 160 -0.41 -1.68 -37.26
N GLY A 161 -1.50 -1.17 -36.67
CA GLY A 161 -2.86 -1.59 -37.05
C GLY A 161 -3.23 -3.02 -36.64
N ALA A 162 -2.38 -3.70 -35.86
CA ALA A 162 -2.61 -5.06 -35.43
C ALA A 162 -3.59 -5.12 -34.24
N PRO A 163 -4.64 -5.96 -34.28
CA PRO A 163 -5.55 -6.11 -33.18
C PRO A 163 -4.89 -6.94 -32.07
N TYR A 164 -4.60 -6.33 -30.92
CA TYR A 164 -4.22 -7.08 -29.74
C TYR A 164 -5.47 -7.64 -29.05
N ARG A 165 -5.47 -8.94 -28.82
CA ARG A 165 -6.57 -9.65 -28.12
C ARG A 165 -6.34 -9.71 -26.60
N PHE A 166 -5.18 -9.29 -26.14
CA PHE A 166 -4.81 -9.36 -24.73
C PHE A 166 -4.20 -8.03 -24.30
N ILE A 167 -4.74 -7.41 -23.29
CA ILE A 167 -4.33 -6.11 -22.78
C ILE A 167 -4.19 -6.23 -21.26
N LEU A 168 -3.06 -5.78 -20.72
CA LEU A 168 -2.80 -5.71 -19.29
C LEU A 168 -3.13 -4.32 -18.77
N ALA A 169 -3.72 -4.25 -17.57
CA ALA A 169 -3.93 -3.04 -16.80
C ALA A 169 -3.73 -3.33 -15.32
N GLY A 170 -3.29 -2.35 -14.58
CA GLY A 170 -2.97 -2.47 -13.16
C GLY A 170 -1.70 -1.68 -12.83
N ASP A 171 -1.44 -1.46 -11.56
CA ASP A 171 -0.23 -0.79 -11.10
C ASP A 171 1.05 -1.58 -11.45
N ASP A 172 0.94 -2.89 -11.56
CA ASP A 172 2.04 -3.80 -11.92
C ASP A 172 2.65 -3.51 -13.28
N VAL A 173 1.85 -3.01 -14.22
CA VAL A 173 2.30 -2.65 -15.57
C VAL A 173 2.53 -1.15 -15.72
N SER A 174 2.34 -0.36 -14.68
CA SER A 174 2.53 1.08 -14.67
C SER A 174 3.97 1.48 -14.35
N TRP A 175 4.31 2.76 -14.59
CA TRP A 175 5.53 3.38 -14.09
C TRP A 175 5.47 3.62 -12.58
N THR A 176 4.28 3.78 -12.01
CA THR A 176 3.99 4.04 -10.61
C THR A 176 3.46 2.79 -9.92
N GLY A 177 4.26 1.73 -9.90
CA GLY A 177 3.90 0.49 -9.21
C GLY A 177 3.61 0.72 -7.72
N GLY A 178 2.63 -0.01 -7.17
CA GLY A 178 2.22 0.13 -5.78
C GLY A 178 1.24 1.28 -5.49
N TRP A 179 0.77 2.00 -6.52
CA TRP A 179 -0.11 3.15 -6.37
C TRP A 179 -1.39 3.02 -7.23
N ALA A 180 -2.51 3.45 -6.68
CA ALA A 180 -3.78 3.49 -7.40
C ALA A 180 -3.70 4.36 -8.67
N GLU A 181 -2.94 5.44 -8.65
CA GLU A 181 -2.65 6.31 -9.80
C GLU A 181 -2.13 5.51 -10.99
N GLY A 182 -1.15 4.64 -10.75
CA GLY A 182 -0.60 3.78 -11.80
C GLY A 182 -1.63 2.81 -12.36
N ALA A 183 -2.45 2.22 -11.50
CA ALA A 183 -3.53 1.34 -11.91
C ALA A 183 -4.56 2.06 -12.78
N VAL A 184 -4.99 3.24 -12.37
CA VAL A 184 -5.95 4.08 -13.13
C VAL A 184 -5.37 4.49 -14.49
N GLY A 185 -4.13 4.96 -14.52
CA GLY A 185 -3.48 5.36 -15.78
C GLY A 185 -3.41 4.23 -16.80
N THR A 186 -2.98 3.04 -16.37
CA THR A 186 -2.92 1.88 -17.26
C THR A 186 -4.30 1.35 -17.67
N ALA A 187 -5.30 1.46 -16.79
CA ALA A 187 -6.68 1.10 -17.13
C ALA A 187 -7.25 2.03 -18.21
N LEU A 188 -7.01 3.33 -18.12
CA LEU A 188 -7.42 4.30 -19.14
C LEU A 188 -6.72 4.02 -20.49
N ASN A 189 -5.42 3.68 -20.46
CA ASN A 189 -4.70 3.26 -21.66
C ASN A 189 -5.30 2.00 -22.27
N ALA A 190 -5.66 1.02 -21.46
CA ALA A 190 -6.30 -0.21 -21.92
C ALA A 190 -7.63 0.06 -22.60
N VAL A 191 -8.48 0.92 -22.01
CA VAL A 191 -9.76 1.34 -22.60
C VAL A 191 -9.55 2.04 -23.94
N ASN A 192 -8.60 2.98 -24.01
CA ASN A 192 -8.25 3.68 -25.25
C ASN A 192 -7.82 2.69 -26.33
N LYS A 193 -6.98 1.73 -25.98
CA LYS A 193 -6.56 0.66 -26.91
C LYS A 193 -7.74 -0.15 -27.43
N VAL A 194 -8.65 -0.57 -26.57
CA VAL A 194 -9.84 -1.31 -26.98
C VAL A 194 -10.70 -0.48 -27.93
N ALA A 195 -10.93 0.80 -27.60
CA ALA A 195 -11.71 1.71 -28.45
C ALA A 195 -11.09 1.80 -29.87
N VAL A 196 -9.78 2.02 -29.97
CA VAL A 196 -9.07 2.09 -31.26
C VAL A 196 -9.18 0.77 -32.02
N CYS A 197 -9.00 -0.38 -31.36
CA CYS A 197 -9.13 -1.70 -31.99
C CYS A 197 -10.55 -1.97 -32.53
N LEU A 198 -11.58 -1.34 -31.98
CA LEU A 198 -12.96 -1.43 -32.42
C LEU A 198 -13.34 -0.34 -33.45
N GLY A 199 -12.36 0.40 -33.98
CA GLY A 199 -12.59 1.46 -34.97
C GLY A 199 -13.02 2.79 -34.39
N GLY A 200 -12.93 2.97 -33.08
CA GLY A 200 -13.14 4.24 -32.38
C GLY A 200 -11.88 5.11 -32.44
N GLY A 201 -12.00 6.31 -31.92
CA GLY A 201 -10.90 7.27 -31.77
C GLY A 201 -11.08 8.14 -30.54
N SER A 202 -10.03 8.86 -30.17
CA SER A 202 -10.11 9.88 -29.14
C SER A 202 -10.82 11.13 -29.67
N ARG A 203 -11.50 11.85 -28.78
CA ARG A 203 -12.08 13.14 -29.11
C ARG A 203 -11.00 14.23 -29.13
N PRO A 204 -11.10 15.25 -30.01
CA PRO A 204 -10.11 16.34 -30.04
C PRO A 204 -9.97 17.10 -28.72
N ASP A 205 -11.06 17.17 -27.93
CA ASP A 205 -11.12 17.82 -26.64
C ASP A 205 -10.73 16.91 -25.45
N ASN A 206 -10.55 15.62 -25.72
CA ASN A 206 -10.11 14.64 -24.73
C ASN A 206 -9.35 13.50 -25.43
N PRO A 207 -8.08 13.70 -25.72
CA PRO A 207 -7.25 12.73 -26.47
C PRO A 207 -6.95 11.44 -25.69
N GLY A 208 -7.29 11.40 -24.43
CA GLY A 208 -6.97 10.27 -23.54
C GLY A 208 -5.65 10.47 -22.79
N PRO A 209 -5.29 9.53 -21.90
CA PRO A 209 -4.12 9.67 -21.00
C PRO A 209 -2.78 9.53 -21.73
N VAL A 210 -2.76 8.97 -22.95
CA VAL A 210 -1.56 8.80 -23.75
C VAL A 210 -1.85 9.27 -25.18
N GLU A 211 -1.48 10.52 -25.47
CA GLU A 211 -1.74 11.16 -26.73
C GLU A 211 -0.85 10.64 -27.88
N SER A 212 0.39 10.27 -27.56
CA SER A 212 1.35 9.81 -28.54
C SER A 212 2.39 8.87 -27.92
N TRP A 213 3.09 8.17 -28.81
CA TRP A 213 4.22 7.32 -28.42
C TRP A 213 5.32 8.11 -27.70
N GLU A 214 5.53 9.37 -28.08
CA GLU A 214 6.51 10.24 -27.44
C GLU A 214 6.18 10.56 -26.00
N SER A 215 4.91 10.58 -25.61
CA SER A 215 4.48 10.79 -24.21
C SER A 215 4.87 9.61 -23.30
N LEU A 216 5.23 8.47 -23.88
CA LEU A 216 5.75 7.29 -23.19
C LEU A 216 7.26 7.30 -23.02
N GLN A 217 7.91 8.45 -23.14
CA GLN A 217 9.35 8.55 -22.98
C GLN A 217 9.81 7.94 -21.65
N PRO A 218 10.89 7.18 -21.62
CA PRO A 218 11.42 6.64 -20.38
C PRO A 218 11.78 7.79 -19.43
N VAL A 219 11.57 7.54 -18.13
CA VAL A 219 12.09 8.44 -17.09
C VAL A 219 13.57 8.71 -17.40
N PRO A 220 14.00 9.98 -17.45
CA PRO A 220 15.42 10.27 -17.66
C PRO A 220 16.28 9.52 -16.65
N ARG A 221 17.39 8.99 -17.11
CA ARG A 221 18.38 8.29 -16.26
C ARG A 221 19.01 9.25 -15.27
#